data_ddf4cd05d6b3e9fdd67aba1fc21a2882
#
_entry.id   ddf4cd05d6b3e9fdd67aba1fc21a2882
#
_cell.length_a   1.000
_cell.length_b   1.000
_cell.length_c   1.000
_cell.angle_alpha   90.00
_cell.angle_beta   90.00
_cell.angle_gamma   90.00
#
_symmetry.space_group_name_H-M   'P 1'
#
loop_
_entity.id
_entity.type
_entity.pdbx_description
1 polymer ?
#
loop_
_entity_poly.entity_id
_entity_poly.type
_entity_poly.pdbx_seq_one_letter_code
_entity_poly.pdbx_strand_id
1 'polypeptide(L)'
;MANNIGTRVLKVNQENPYKYEQTQVKPAICRVGMGTWGTQVSFEDKGYSDENGKALPMTLQELPTDIHGQWKAEGSLIKQTSNEESCIRLNPGEITSNGYIYKVRAKKDAGNEGFLIIFNYVDKNNYCWLNLGGWNNTQHGVESIVNGAKSQVATCPGKIETGKWYDIELKVVGDSIFAKLDGKEVFATKLKANTLPGIFSTATLDEQTGEVILKIANTSTEHTTAKINLQGKEIKDGKLIRLSAKNGLEENTIDNPTNIYPVENYVTTEKNGATVEIPASSLNIIRLK
;
A
#
# COMPACT_ATOMS: atom_id res chain seq x y z
N MET A 1 7.92 11.23 18.80
CA MET A 1 7.70 10.23 19.88
C MET A 1 7.80 10.98 21.19
N ALA A 2 6.69 11.10 21.94
CA ALA A 2 6.78 11.65 23.29
C ALA A 2 7.59 10.66 24.15
N ASN A 3 8.65 11.11 24.74
CA ASN A 3 9.41 10.33 25.73
C ASN A 3 8.47 9.96 26.87
N ASN A 4 8.10 8.68 26.95
CA ASN A 4 7.36 8.12 28.09
C ASN A 4 8.32 7.93 29.28
N ILE A 5 8.89 9.03 29.78
CA ILE A 5 9.70 9.00 30.99
C ILE A 5 8.74 8.74 32.17
N GLY A 6 8.92 7.63 32.86
CA GLY A 6 8.07 7.24 34.01
C GLY A 6 6.84 6.42 33.65
N THR A 7 6.74 5.86 32.44
CA THR A 7 5.68 4.93 32.08
C THR A 7 6.24 3.53 31.77
N ARG A 8 5.54 2.50 32.20
CA ARG A 8 5.85 1.10 31.90
C ARG A 8 4.83 0.50 30.94
N VAL A 9 5.31 -0.10 29.84
CA VAL A 9 4.44 -0.80 28.88
C VAL A 9 3.81 -2.02 29.53
N LEU A 10 2.50 -2.15 29.39
CA LEU A 10 1.72 -3.30 29.84
C LEU A 10 1.46 -4.27 28.71
N LYS A 11 1.34 -5.56 29.03
CA LYS A 11 0.91 -6.57 28.06
C LYS A 11 -0.60 -6.40 27.81
N VAL A 12 -0.96 -6.25 26.54
CA VAL A 12 -2.36 -6.24 26.10
C VAL A 12 -2.66 -7.58 25.45
N ASN A 13 -3.65 -8.32 26.00
CA ASN A 13 -4.23 -9.48 25.34
C ASN A 13 -5.52 -9.00 24.67
N GLN A 14 -5.49 -8.84 23.36
CA GLN A 14 -6.62 -8.33 22.61
C GLN A 14 -7.17 -9.43 21.70
N GLU A 15 -8.47 -9.68 21.80
CA GLU A 15 -9.22 -10.34 20.74
C GLU A 15 -9.64 -9.28 19.74
N ASN A 16 -9.28 -9.48 18.48
CA ASN A 16 -9.60 -8.54 17.41
C ASN A 16 -10.73 -9.12 16.56
N PRO A 17 -12.01 -8.79 16.84
CA PRO A 17 -13.16 -9.37 16.15
C PRO A 17 -13.28 -8.86 14.70
N TYR A 18 -12.64 -7.74 14.38
CA TYR A 18 -12.73 -7.12 13.06
C TYR A 18 -11.45 -7.30 12.28
N LYS A 19 -11.53 -8.12 11.25
CA LYS A 19 -10.50 -8.16 10.20
C LYS A 19 -10.97 -7.26 9.08
N TYR A 20 -10.25 -6.17 8.86
CA TYR A 20 -10.46 -5.30 7.71
C TYR A 20 -9.73 -5.89 6.51
N GLU A 21 -10.47 -6.28 5.47
CA GLU A 21 -9.88 -6.67 4.19
C GLU A 21 -9.66 -5.42 3.35
N GLN A 22 -8.44 -4.94 3.34
CA GLN A 22 -8.03 -3.94 2.37
C GLN A 22 -7.72 -4.64 1.05
N THR A 23 -8.69 -4.71 0.18
CA THR A 23 -8.46 -5.15 -1.20
C THR A 23 -7.58 -4.11 -1.88
N GLN A 24 -6.43 -4.53 -2.38
CA GLN A 24 -5.62 -3.69 -3.24
C GLN A 24 -6.37 -3.53 -4.56
N VAL A 25 -6.85 -2.33 -4.81
CA VAL A 25 -7.47 -1.96 -6.08
C VAL A 25 -6.57 -0.96 -6.78
N LYS A 26 -6.78 -0.79 -8.08
CA LYS A 26 -6.11 0.27 -8.82
C LYS A 26 -6.32 1.62 -8.12
N PRO A 27 -5.26 2.36 -7.77
CA PRO A 27 -5.37 3.70 -7.20
C PRO A 27 -6.14 4.65 -8.13
N ALA A 28 -6.83 5.64 -7.56
CA ALA A 28 -7.56 6.64 -8.33
C ALA A 28 -6.63 7.36 -9.33
N ILE A 29 -5.41 7.68 -8.90
CA ILE A 29 -4.35 8.25 -9.73
C ILE A 29 -3.13 7.34 -9.58
N CYS A 30 -2.56 6.91 -10.72
CA CYS A 30 -1.35 6.10 -10.73
C CYS A 30 -0.55 6.32 -12.01
N ARG A 31 0.68 5.80 -12.05
CA ARG A 31 1.54 5.79 -13.22
C ARG A 31 1.88 4.36 -13.61
N VAL A 32 2.32 4.20 -14.85
CA VAL A 32 2.90 2.96 -15.39
C VAL A 32 4.33 3.22 -15.81
N GLY A 33 5.07 2.17 -16.07
CA GLY A 33 6.43 2.28 -16.53
C GLY A 33 7.09 0.94 -16.78
N MET A 34 8.41 0.98 -16.87
CA MET A 34 9.26 -0.18 -17.15
C MET A 34 10.40 -0.25 -16.14
N GLY A 35 10.97 -1.43 -15.99
CA GLY A 35 12.04 -1.64 -15.04
C GLY A 35 12.85 -2.89 -15.32
N THR A 36 13.90 -3.09 -14.53
CA THR A 36 14.77 -4.27 -14.60
C THR A 36 15.30 -4.65 -13.23
N TRP A 37 15.75 -5.89 -13.13
CA TRP A 37 16.44 -6.41 -11.97
C TRP A 37 17.71 -7.16 -12.44
N GLY A 38 18.86 -6.57 -12.20
CA GLY A 38 20.14 -7.17 -12.62
C GLY A 38 20.26 -7.43 -14.13
N THR A 39 19.62 -6.62 -14.98
CA THR A 39 19.44 -6.91 -16.41
C THR A 39 19.44 -5.63 -17.23
N GLN A 40 20.11 -5.65 -18.37
CA GLN A 40 20.09 -4.59 -19.39
C GLN A 40 19.00 -4.89 -20.40
N VAL A 41 18.15 -3.91 -20.72
CA VAL A 41 16.95 -4.10 -21.55
C VAL A 41 16.73 -2.91 -22.46
N SER A 42 16.37 -3.18 -23.70
CA SER A 42 15.80 -2.21 -24.64
C SER A 42 14.29 -2.30 -24.61
N PHE A 43 13.62 -1.17 -24.36
CA PHE A 43 12.18 -1.03 -24.33
C PHE A 43 11.67 -0.14 -25.47
N GLU A 44 10.48 -0.43 -25.95
CA GLU A 44 9.68 0.43 -26.79
C GLU A 44 8.32 0.64 -26.12
N ASP A 45 8.08 1.84 -25.59
CA ASP A 45 6.81 2.19 -24.97
C ASP A 45 5.74 2.40 -26.06
N LYS A 46 4.70 1.60 -26.01
CA LYS A 46 3.55 1.68 -26.93
C LYS A 46 2.39 2.48 -26.36
N GLY A 47 2.56 3.05 -25.15
CA GLY A 47 1.57 3.85 -24.47
C GLY A 47 0.48 3.05 -23.80
N TYR A 48 -0.52 3.75 -23.33
CA TYR A 48 -1.64 3.17 -22.62
C TYR A 48 -2.98 3.69 -23.16
N SER A 49 -3.99 2.85 -23.01
CA SER A 49 -5.38 3.11 -23.41
C SER A 49 -6.34 2.80 -22.25
N ASP A 50 -7.60 3.21 -22.40
CA ASP A 50 -8.65 2.70 -21.54
C ASP A 50 -8.88 1.19 -21.78
N GLU A 51 -9.76 0.59 -20.99
CA GLU A 51 -10.06 -0.85 -21.09
C GLU A 51 -10.73 -1.26 -22.40
N ASN A 52 -11.26 -0.31 -23.19
CA ASN A 52 -11.85 -0.50 -24.52
C ASN A 52 -10.84 -0.26 -25.65
N GLY A 53 -9.59 0.08 -25.33
CA GLY A 53 -8.52 0.33 -26.30
C GLY A 53 -8.49 1.77 -26.85
N LYS A 54 -9.28 2.69 -26.30
CA LYS A 54 -9.22 4.11 -26.66
C LYS A 54 -8.02 4.75 -25.96
N ALA A 55 -7.12 5.38 -26.72
CA ALA A 55 -5.96 6.08 -26.17
C ALA A 55 -6.39 7.09 -25.09
N LEU A 56 -5.75 7.01 -23.94
CA LEU A 56 -5.97 7.94 -22.84
C LEU A 56 -5.09 9.18 -23.08
N PRO A 57 -5.62 10.39 -22.81
CA PRO A 57 -4.80 11.59 -22.90
C PRO A 57 -3.66 11.50 -21.88
N MET A 58 -2.43 11.76 -22.32
CA MET A 58 -1.32 12.00 -21.42
C MET A 58 -1.51 13.37 -20.77
N THR A 59 -1.70 13.39 -19.47
CA THR A 59 -1.54 14.62 -18.70
C THR A 59 -0.04 14.88 -18.60
N LEU A 60 0.48 15.78 -19.42
CA LEU A 60 1.89 16.16 -19.39
C LEU A 60 2.14 16.99 -18.13
N GLN A 61 2.50 16.32 -17.05
CA GLN A 61 3.14 16.95 -15.91
C GLN A 61 4.66 16.68 -16.03
N GLU A 62 5.48 17.63 -15.64
CA GLU A 62 6.93 17.45 -15.52
C GLU A 62 7.26 16.58 -14.29
N LEU A 63 6.75 15.35 -14.28
CA LEU A 63 7.02 14.40 -13.22
C LEU A 63 8.33 13.65 -13.49
N PRO A 64 9.12 13.35 -12.45
CA PRO A 64 10.32 12.54 -12.59
C PRO A 64 9.99 11.21 -13.29
N THR A 65 10.72 10.90 -14.37
CA THR A 65 10.58 9.64 -15.09
C THR A 65 11.57 8.59 -14.61
N ASP A 66 12.84 8.95 -14.44
CA ASP A 66 13.89 8.04 -14.01
C ASP A 66 13.96 8.02 -12.48
N ILE A 67 13.37 6.97 -11.87
CA ILE A 67 13.31 6.82 -10.43
C ILE A 67 14.59 6.18 -9.90
N HIS A 68 15.11 5.16 -10.61
CA HIS A 68 16.35 4.47 -10.31
C HIS A 68 16.92 3.78 -11.55
N GLY A 69 18.24 3.62 -11.63
CA GLY A 69 18.96 2.97 -12.73
C GLY A 69 19.55 3.94 -13.75
N GLN A 70 20.18 3.39 -14.79
CA GLN A 70 20.83 4.16 -15.84
C GLN A 70 20.03 4.05 -17.14
N TRP A 71 19.33 5.12 -17.48
CA TRP A 71 18.40 5.17 -18.60
C TRP A 71 18.92 6.06 -19.73
N LYS A 72 18.71 5.61 -20.98
CA LYS A 72 19.04 6.37 -22.18
C LYS A 72 17.92 6.26 -23.20
N ALA A 73 17.61 7.38 -23.86
CA ALA A 73 16.73 7.38 -25.03
C ALA A 73 17.58 7.29 -26.31
N GLU A 74 17.26 6.34 -27.19
CA GLU A 74 17.89 6.17 -28.51
C GLU A 74 16.79 6.01 -29.56
N GLY A 75 16.41 7.12 -30.20
CA GLY A 75 15.26 7.17 -31.11
C GLY A 75 13.96 6.87 -30.37
N SER A 76 13.23 5.86 -30.80
CA SER A 76 12.01 5.37 -30.13
C SER A 76 12.28 4.40 -28.99
N LEU A 77 13.53 4.04 -28.75
CA LEU A 77 13.90 3.06 -27.73
C LEU A 77 14.30 3.76 -26.43
N ILE A 78 13.93 3.13 -25.33
CA ILE A 78 14.37 3.46 -23.99
C ILE A 78 15.22 2.30 -23.51
N LYS A 79 16.48 2.57 -23.17
CA LYS A 79 17.43 1.54 -22.72
C LYS A 79 17.79 1.71 -21.26
N GLN A 80 17.70 0.63 -20.52
CA GLN A 80 18.32 0.49 -19.22
C GLN A 80 19.67 -0.21 -19.41
N THR A 81 20.75 0.40 -18.93
CA THR A 81 22.12 0.00 -19.28
C THR A 81 22.98 -0.48 -18.10
N SER A 82 22.45 -0.45 -16.87
CA SER A 82 23.14 -0.98 -15.69
C SER A 82 22.63 -2.37 -15.32
N ASN A 83 23.40 -3.08 -14.49
CA ASN A 83 23.00 -4.35 -13.87
C ASN A 83 22.55 -4.14 -12.42
N GLU A 84 22.07 -2.96 -12.08
CA GLU A 84 21.50 -2.67 -10.76
C GLU A 84 20.15 -3.35 -10.58
N GLU A 85 19.79 -3.55 -9.32
CA GLU A 85 18.47 -4.08 -8.94
C GLU A 85 17.44 -2.96 -8.84
N SER A 86 16.18 -3.28 -9.02
CA SER A 86 15.06 -2.33 -8.89
C SER A 86 15.17 -1.06 -9.76
N CYS A 87 15.74 -1.18 -10.96
CA CYS A 87 15.74 -0.05 -11.89
C CYS A 87 14.33 0.24 -12.35
N ILE A 88 13.88 1.49 -12.22
CA ILE A 88 12.52 1.92 -12.56
C ILE A 88 12.57 3.22 -13.35
N ARG A 89 11.88 3.23 -14.50
CA ARG A 89 11.52 4.41 -15.26
C ARG A 89 10.03 4.45 -15.48
N LEU A 90 9.41 5.58 -15.17
CA LEU A 90 7.97 5.78 -15.29
C LEU A 90 7.61 6.53 -16.56
N ASN A 91 6.46 6.22 -17.12
CA ASN A 91 5.81 7.04 -18.12
C ASN A 91 5.47 8.42 -17.51
N PRO A 92 5.65 9.54 -18.25
CA PRO A 92 5.40 10.88 -17.71
C PRO A 92 3.92 11.17 -17.39
N GLY A 93 2.98 10.43 -17.97
CA GLY A 93 1.55 10.65 -17.75
C GLY A 93 0.96 9.94 -16.56
N GLU A 94 -0.07 10.53 -15.97
CA GLU A 94 -0.88 9.92 -14.91
C GLU A 94 -2.14 9.28 -15.50
N ILE A 95 -2.57 8.18 -14.91
CA ILE A 95 -3.76 7.43 -15.27
C ILE A 95 -4.84 7.65 -14.20
N THR A 96 -5.94 8.27 -14.59
CA THR A 96 -7.09 8.56 -13.72
C THR A 96 -8.33 7.71 -14.05
N SER A 97 -8.31 6.95 -15.16
CA SER A 97 -9.41 6.06 -15.54
C SER A 97 -9.58 4.89 -14.58
N ASN A 98 -10.77 4.30 -14.51
CA ASN A 98 -11.06 3.14 -13.63
C ASN A 98 -10.32 1.86 -14.05
N GLY A 99 -9.91 1.74 -15.32
CA GLY A 99 -9.12 0.66 -15.84
C GLY A 99 -8.24 1.13 -16.98
N TYR A 100 -7.20 0.36 -17.33
CA TYR A 100 -6.30 0.69 -18.44
C TYR A 100 -5.63 -0.56 -19.00
N ILE A 101 -5.13 -0.40 -20.23
CA ILE A 101 -4.25 -1.36 -20.90
C ILE A 101 -2.93 -0.63 -21.18
N TYR A 102 -1.83 -1.17 -20.70
CA TYR A 102 -0.47 -0.69 -20.97
C TYR A 102 0.25 -1.67 -21.88
N LYS A 103 0.86 -1.16 -22.95
CA LYS A 103 1.57 -1.97 -23.95
C LYS A 103 3.03 -1.55 -24.06
N VAL A 104 3.90 -2.54 -24.04
CA VAL A 104 5.36 -2.36 -24.12
C VAL A 104 5.93 -3.46 -24.97
N ARG A 105 6.94 -3.16 -25.79
CA ARG A 105 7.86 -4.18 -26.31
C ARG A 105 9.16 -4.09 -25.54
N ALA A 106 9.72 -5.25 -25.22
CA ALA A 106 10.97 -5.34 -24.49
C ALA A 106 11.88 -6.41 -25.08
N LYS A 107 13.18 -6.14 -25.03
CA LYS A 107 14.23 -7.08 -25.41
C LYS A 107 15.32 -7.07 -24.38
N LYS A 108 15.59 -8.23 -23.79
CA LYS A 108 16.74 -8.44 -22.92
C LYS A 108 18.02 -8.34 -23.73
N ASP A 109 18.88 -7.39 -23.42
CA ASP A 109 20.17 -7.21 -24.08
C ASP A 109 21.29 -7.98 -23.36
N ALA A 110 21.28 -8.00 -22.01
CA ALA A 110 22.22 -8.76 -21.17
C ALA A 110 21.70 -8.90 -19.74
N GLY A 111 22.34 -9.74 -18.94
CA GLY A 111 22.03 -9.91 -17.51
C GLY A 111 21.32 -11.21 -17.19
N ASN A 112 20.99 -11.43 -15.92
CA ASN A 112 20.53 -12.73 -15.41
C ASN A 112 19.02 -12.92 -15.45
N GLU A 113 18.25 -11.82 -15.31
CA GLU A 113 16.79 -11.87 -15.26
C GLU A 113 16.16 -11.34 -16.57
N GLY A 114 14.89 -11.12 -16.58
CA GLY A 114 14.17 -10.53 -17.69
C GLY A 114 13.90 -9.03 -17.45
N PHE A 115 12.63 -8.63 -17.44
CA PHE A 115 12.25 -7.23 -17.30
C PHE A 115 10.98 -7.07 -16.47
N LEU A 116 10.80 -5.85 -15.95
CA LEU A 116 9.67 -5.47 -15.12
C LEU A 116 8.75 -4.52 -15.89
N ILE A 117 7.45 -4.70 -15.78
CA ILE A 117 6.45 -3.73 -16.20
C ILE A 117 5.82 -3.15 -14.95
N ILE A 118 6.06 -1.88 -14.69
CA ILE A 118 5.60 -1.17 -13.50
C ILE A 118 4.15 -0.72 -13.72
N PHE A 119 3.31 -0.93 -12.72
CA PHE A 119 1.91 -0.52 -12.77
C PHE A 119 1.36 -0.12 -11.39
N ASN A 120 0.25 0.61 -11.39
CA ASN A 120 -0.35 1.15 -10.18
C ASN A 120 0.64 1.93 -9.30
N TYR A 121 1.63 2.58 -9.93
CA TYR A 121 2.65 3.32 -9.19
C TYR A 121 2.08 4.63 -8.64
N VAL A 122 2.07 4.76 -7.33
CA VAL A 122 1.72 5.97 -6.58
C VAL A 122 2.98 6.66 -6.07
N ASP A 123 3.83 5.91 -5.39
CA ASP A 123 5.11 6.35 -4.85
C ASP A 123 6.09 5.17 -4.71
N LYS A 124 7.30 5.43 -4.21
CA LYS A 124 8.37 4.42 -4.04
C LYS A 124 8.03 3.27 -3.08
N ASN A 125 6.98 3.41 -2.28
CA ASN A 125 6.54 2.41 -1.31
C ASN A 125 5.23 1.71 -1.71
N ASN A 126 4.54 2.22 -2.76
CA ASN A 126 3.21 1.78 -3.16
C ASN A 126 3.12 1.65 -4.67
N TYR A 127 3.35 0.45 -5.19
CA TYR A 127 3.27 0.12 -6.60
C TYR A 127 3.20 -1.40 -6.81
N CYS A 128 3.00 -1.80 -8.05
CA CYS A 128 3.07 -3.19 -8.47
C CYS A 128 4.02 -3.34 -9.66
N TRP A 129 4.49 -4.56 -9.88
CA TRP A 129 5.14 -4.91 -11.14
C TRP A 129 4.75 -6.30 -11.65
N LEU A 130 4.75 -6.42 -12.96
CA LEU A 130 4.78 -7.70 -13.66
C LEU A 130 6.26 -8.04 -13.90
N ASN A 131 6.77 -9.09 -13.26
CA ASN A 131 8.13 -9.57 -13.38
C ASN A 131 8.16 -10.69 -14.43
N LEU A 132 8.74 -10.46 -15.58
CA LEU A 132 8.86 -11.42 -16.66
C LEU A 132 10.29 -11.94 -16.74
N GLY A 133 10.50 -13.23 -16.44
CA GLY A 133 11.83 -13.85 -16.34
C GLY A 133 12.57 -13.44 -15.06
N GLY A 134 11.88 -13.33 -13.96
CA GLY A 134 12.47 -13.16 -12.64
C GLY A 134 13.05 -14.44 -12.05
N TRP A 135 13.58 -14.34 -10.81
CA TRP A 135 14.17 -15.47 -10.06
C TRP A 135 15.21 -16.24 -10.88
N ASN A 136 16.24 -15.54 -11.33
CA ASN A 136 17.26 -16.08 -12.23
C ASN A 136 16.68 -16.61 -13.55
N ASN A 137 15.71 -15.90 -14.11
CA ASN A 137 15.07 -16.23 -15.38
C ASN A 137 14.38 -17.61 -15.40
N THR A 138 13.67 -17.95 -14.33
CA THR A 138 12.97 -19.24 -14.19
C THR A 138 11.47 -19.12 -14.14
N GLN A 139 10.93 -17.94 -13.80
CA GLN A 139 9.48 -17.73 -13.64
C GLN A 139 9.07 -16.32 -14.07
N HIS A 140 7.78 -16.18 -14.30
CA HIS A 140 7.09 -14.90 -14.36
C HIS A 140 6.32 -14.69 -13.06
N GLY A 141 6.08 -13.43 -12.66
CA GLY A 141 5.33 -13.13 -11.45
C GLY A 141 4.61 -11.79 -11.51
N VAL A 142 3.53 -11.69 -10.75
CA VAL A 142 2.91 -10.44 -10.35
C VAL A 142 3.25 -10.22 -8.89
N GLU A 143 3.86 -9.09 -8.59
CA GLU A 143 4.26 -8.72 -7.23
C GLU A 143 3.70 -7.33 -6.89
N SER A 144 3.38 -7.12 -5.63
CA SER A 144 2.92 -5.84 -5.11
C SER A 144 3.81 -5.33 -3.98
N ILE A 145 4.03 -4.05 -3.95
CA ILE A 145 4.73 -3.33 -2.90
C ILE A 145 3.72 -2.41 -2.23
N VAL A 146 3.52 -2.59 -0.93
CA VAL A 146 2.59 -1.81 -0.11
C VAL A 146 3.30 -1.36 1.15
N ASN A 147 3.36 -0.05 1.36
CA ASN A 147 4.12 0.56 2.46
C ASN A 147 5.57 0.05 2.52
N GLY A 148 6.18 -0.19 1.34
CA GLY A 148 7.54 -0.70 1.20
C GLY A 148 7.69 -2.22 1.37
N ALA A 149 6.64 -2.94 1.76
CA ALA A 149 6.66 -4.40 1.89
C ALA A 149 6.28 -5.08 0.57
N LYS A 150 7.18 -5.91 0.05
CA LYS A 150 6.98 -6.68 -1.19
C LYS A 150 6.28 -8.01 -0.91
N SER A 151 5.28 -8.34 -1.71
CA SER A 151 4.57 -9.63 -1.67
C SER A 151 4.33 -10.21 -3.07
N GLN A 152 4.37 -11.53 -3.18
CA GLN A 152 3.99 -12.24 -4.39
C GLN A 152 2.47 -12.38 -4.46
N VAL A 153 1.89 -11.96 -5.60
CA VAL A 153 0.46 -12.12 -5.90
C VAL A 153 0.22 -13.43 -6.65
N ALA A 154 0.99 -13.66 -7.72
CA ALA A 154 0.93 -14.87 -8.53
C ALA A 154 2.28 -15.14 -9.18
N THR A 155 2.57 -16.42 -9.49
CA THR A 155 3.76 -16.83 -10.26
C THR A 155 3.41 -17.97 -11.22
N CYS A 156 4.15 -18.05 -12.32
CA CYS A 156 4.13 -19.21 -13.22
C CYS A 156 5.54 -19.45 -13.81
N PRO A 157 5.89 -20.69 -14.21
CA PRO A 157 7.15 -20.97 -14.89
C PRO A 157 7.27 -20.15 -16.19
N GLY A 158 8.46 -19.61 -16.46
CA GLY A 158 8.71 -18.85 -17.67
C GLY A 158 10.14 -18.33 -17.77
N LYS A 159 10.55 -18.04 -19.00
CA LYS A 159 11.90 -17.54 -19.32
C LYS A 159 11.81 -16.41 -20.34
N ILE A 160 12.80 -15.52 -20.31
CA ILE A 160 13.03 -14.48 -21.31
C ILE A 160 14.37 -14.74 -22.00
N GLU A 161 14.32 -14.93 -23.32
CA GLU A 161 15.50 -15.15 -24.14
C GLU A 161 16.23 -13.85 -24.43
N THR A 162 17.56 -13.86 -24.30
CA THR A 162 18.41 -12.73 -24.66
C THR A 162 18.36 -12.49 -26.17
N GLY A 163 18.25 -11.22 -26.57
CA GLY A 163 18.22 -10.80 -27.97
C GLY A 163 16.84 -10.91 -28.67
N LYS A 164 15.84 -11.54 -28.03
CA LYS A 164 14.50 -11.66 -28.58
C LYS A 164 13.61 -10.51 -28.10
N TRP A 165 12.83 -9.93 -29.01
CA TRP A 165 11.77 -8.98 -28.71
C TRP A 165 10.51 -9.71 -28.26
N TYR A 166 9.85 -9.14 -27.25
CA TYR A 166 8.57 -9.60 -26.70
C TYR A 166 7.55 -8.49 -26.72
N ASP A 167 6.34 -8.78 -27.14
CA ASP A 167 5.18 -7.91 -27.04
C ASP A 167 4.46 -8.18 -25.71
N ILE A 168 4.29 -7.16 -24.88
CA ILE A 168 3.70 -7.23 -23.56
C ILE A 168 2.43 -6.39 -23.52
N GLU A 169 1.34 -6.98 -23.06
CA GLU A 169 0.09 -6.30 -22.79
C GLU A 169 -0.31 -6.54 -21.34
N LEU A 170 -0.46 -5.47 -20.58
CA LEU A 170 -0.93 -5.50 -19.19
C LEU A 170 -2.25 -4.75 -19.10
N LYS A 171 -3.34 -5.45 -18.75
CA LYS A 171 -4.65 -4.86 -18.47
C LYS A 171 -4.92 -4.88 -16.97
N VAL A 172 -5.32 -3.74 -16.43
CA VAL A 172 -5.67 -3.56 -15.01
C VAL A 172 -7.08 -3.00 -14.93
N VAL A 173 -7.97 -3.66 -14.19
CA VAL A 173 -9.34 -3.22 -13.92
C VAL A 173 -9.69 -3.49 -12.47
N GLY A 174 -9.80 -2.44 -11.66
CA GLY A 174 -10.00 -2.58 -10.22
C GLY A 174 -8.85 -3.37 -9.57
N ASP A 175 -9.16 -4.53 -9.01
CA ASP A 175 -8.20 -5.48 -8.40
C ASP A 175 -7.67 -6.52 -9.40
N SER A 176 -8.25 -6.58 -10.60
CA SER A 176 -7.99 -7.65 -11.57
C SER A 176 -6.85 -7.30 -12.50
N ILE A 177 -5.93 -8.23 -12.68
CA ILE A 177 -4.71 -8.11 -13.47
C ILE A 177 -4.71 -9.20 -14.55
N PHE A 178 -4.58 -8.76 -15.80
CA PHE A 178 -4.43 -9.65 -16.96
C PHE A 178 -3.15 -9.26 -17.68
N ALA A 179 -2.30 -10.24 -17.94
CA ALA A 179 -1.04 -10.01 -18.65
C ALA A 179 -0.86 -11.00 -19.80
N LYS A 180 -0.41 -10.48 -20.95
CA LYS A 180 -0.04 -11.30 -22.11
C LYS A 180 1.41 -11.03 -22.50
N LEU A 181 2.07 -12.11 -22.95
CA LEU A 181 3.40 -12.10 -23.53
C LEU A 181 3.31 -12.72 -24.92
N ASP A 182 3.69 -12.00 -25.98
CA ASP A 182 3.54 -12.40 -27.39
C ASP A 182 2.09 -12.87 -27.71
N GLY A 183 1.10 -12.16 -27.20
CA GLY A 183 -0.33 -12.46 -27.37
C GLY A 183 -0.86 -13.61 -26.53
N LYS A 184 0.00 -14.39 -25.87
CA LYS A 184 -0.40 -15.49 -24.99
C LYS A 184 -0.62 -14.99 -23.57
N GLU A 185 -1.75 -15.33 -22.97
CA GLU A 185 -2.04 -15.02 -21.58
C GLU A 185 -1.05 -15.74 -20.65
N VAL A 186 -0.40 -14.99 -19.77
CA VAL A 186 0.49 -15.49 -18.72
C VAL A 186 -0.10 -15.31 -17.33
N PHE A 187 -0.95 -14.31 -17.15
CA PHE A 187 -1.67 -14.07 -15.90
C PHE A 187 -3.10 -13.61 -16.14
N ALA A 188 -4.02 -14.20 -15.38
CA ALA A 188 -5.35 -13.70 -15.06
C ALA A 188 -5.51 -13.87 -13.54
N THR A 189 -5.27 -12.80 -12.76
CA THR A 189 -5.21 -12.88 -11.31
C THR A 189 -5.79 -11.62 -10.67
N LYS A 190 -5.88 -11.61 -9.34
CA LYS A 190 -6.31 -10.44 -8.56
C LYS A 190 -5.24 -10.06 -7.55
N LEU A 191 -5.11 -8.77 -7.32
CA LEU A 191 -4.33 -8.26 -6.20
C LEU A 191 -4.91 -8.80 -4.89
N LYS A 192 -4.04 -9.26 -4.00
CA LYS A 192 -4.47 -9.87 -2.73
C LYS A 192 -5.04 -8.78 -1.81
N ALA A 193 -6.14 -9.11 -1.14
CA ALA A 193 -6.58 -8.36 0.00
C ALA A 193 -5.57 -8.52 1.16
N ASN A 194 -5.08 -7.42 1.71
CA ASN A 194 -4.35 -7.45 2.97
C ASN A 194 -5.37 -7.42 4.11
N THR A 195 -5.38 -8.47 4.92
CA THR A 195 -6.19 -8.47 6.14
C THR A 195 -5.43 -7.71 7.22
N LEU A 196 -5.88 -6.51 7.53
CA LEU A 196 -5.35 -5.70 8.63
C LEU A 196 -6.32 -5.76 9.82
N PRO A 197 -5.81 -5.79 11.07
CA PRO A 197 -6.69 -5.59 12.20
C PRO A 197 -7.32 -4.18 12.12
N GLY A 198 -8.63 -4.10 12.32
CA GLY A 198 -9.33 -2.81 12.33
C GLY A 198 -9.11 -2.04 13.64
N ILE A 199 -8.68 -2.73 14.70
CA ILE A 199 -8.48 -2.17 16.04
C ILE A 199 -7.03 -2.42 16.46
N PHE A 200 -6.36 -1.36 16.88
CA PHE A 200 -5.01 -1.40 17.45
C PHE A 200 -5.06 -0.86 18.87
N SER A 201 -4.41 -1.55 19.81
CA SER A 201 -4.36 -1.08 21.19
C SER A 201 -2.98 -1.20 21.82
N THR A 202 -2.68 -0.26 22.70
CA THR A 202 -1.51 -0.29 23.58
C THR A 202 -1.92 0.16 24.98
N ALA A 203 -1.20 -0.30 25.99
CA ALA A 203 -1.42 0.11 27.37
C ALA A 203 -0.09 0.42 28.06
N THR A 204 -0.10 1.46 28.89
CA THR A 204 1.04 1.85 29.73
C THR A 204 0.55 2.14 31.14
N LEU A 205 1.41 1.90 32.12
CA LEU A 205 1.21 2.35 33.50
C LEU A 205 2.08 3.60 33.72
N ASP A 206 1.46 4.69 34.14
CA ASP A 206 2.15 5.84 34.68
C ASP A 206 2.54 5.52 36.13
N GLU A 207 3.83 5.36 36.40
CA GLU A 207 4.33 4.94 37.71
C GLU A 207 4.25 6.04 38.78
N GLN A 208 4.13 7.31 38.37
CA GLN A 208 4.01 8.44 39.29
C GLN A 208 2.56 8.62 39.78
N THR A 209 1.60 8.53 38.85
CA THR A 209 0.18 8.73 39.16
C THR A 209 -0.55 7.42 39.44
N GLY A 210 0.03 6.30 39.04
CA GLY A 210 -0.61 4.99 39.07
C GLY A 210 -1.72 4.82 38.05
N GLU A 211 -1.88 5.71 37.10
CA GLU A 211 -2.89 5.61 36.04
C GLU A 211 -2.51 4.56 35.00
N VAL A 212 -3.49 3.79 34.54
CA VAL A 212 -3.36 2.96 33.34
C VAL A 212 -3.87 3.77 32.15
N ILE A 213 -3.01 3.96 31.16
CA ILE A 213 -3.31 4.72 29.95
C ILE A 213 -3.41 3.71 28.79
N LEU A 214 -4.63 3.55 28.26
CA LEU A 214 -4.88 2.78 27.06
C LEU A 214 -5.02 3.71 25.86
N LYS A 215 -4.42 3.33 24.74
CA LYS A 215 -4.62 3.99 23.43
C LYS A 215 -5.25 2.97 22.50
N ILE A 216 -6.43 3.25 21.98
CA ILE A 216 -7.17 2.38 21.08
C ILE A 216 -7.47 3.17 19.81
N ALA A 217 -6.93 2.71 18.69
CA ALA A 217 -7.23 3.24 17.36
C ALA A 217 -8.18 2.29 16.65
N ASN A 218 -9.28 2.82 16.14
CA ASN A 218 -10.19 2.13 15.23
C ASN A 218 -10.02 2.71 13.83
N THR A 219 -9.39 1.94 12.95
CA THR A 219 -9.15 2.34 11.55
C THR A 219 -10.19 1.77 10.59
N SER A 220 -11.17 1.03 11.12
CA SER A 220 -12.26 0.44 10.34
C SER A 220 -13.40 1.44 10.13
N THR A 221 -14.33 1.07 9.26
CA THR A 221 -15.59 1.79 9.03
C THR A 221 -16.68 1.40 10.03
N GLU A 222 -16.39 0.47 10.92
CA GLU A 222 -17.36 -0.08 11.86
C GLU A 222 -17.15 0.46 13.26
N HIS A 223 -18.26 0.75 13.91
CA HIS A 223 -18.30 1.06 15.33
C HIS A 223 -18.15 -0.21 16.17
N THR A 224 -17.44 -0.14 17.28
CA THR A 224 -17.30 -1.27 18.21
C THR A 224 -17.32 -0.82 19.68
N THR A 225 -17.43 -1.77 20.58
CA THR A 225 -17.36 -1.53 22.03
C THR A 225 -16.18 -2.29 22.61
N ALA A 226 -15.28 -1.57 23.28
CA ALA A 226 -14.16 -2.15 24.00
C ALA A 226 -14.57 -2.47 25.44
N LYS A 227 -14.47 -3.73 25.83
CA LYS A 227 -14.51 -4.15 27.22
C LYS A 227 -13.07 -4.26 27.75
N ILE A 228 -12.73 -3.39 28.68
CA ILE A 228 -11.40 -3.30 29.27
C ILE A 228 -11.45 -4.03 30.62
N ASN A 229 -10.51 -4.92 30.87
CA ASN A 229 -10.36 -5.61 32.14
C ASN A 229 -8.92 -5.47 32.62
N LEU A 230 -8.72 -4.85 33.79
CA LEU A 230 -7.42 -4.68 34.42
C LEU A 230 -7.23 -5.75 35.50
N GLN A 231 -6.28 -6.66 35.25
CA GLN A 231 -5.91 -7.65 36.24
C GLN A 231 -5.13 -7.03 37.42
N GLY A 232 -5.60 -7.27 38.63
CA GLY A 232 -4.90 -6.86 39.84
C GLY A 232 -5.04 -5.38 40.21
N LYS A 233 -5.98 -4.64 39.61
CA LYS A 233 -6.21 -3.22 39.92
C LYS A 233 -7.72 -2.92 39.94
N GLU A 234 -8.18 -2.25 41.00
CA GLU A 234 -9.52 -1.64 41.06
C GLU A 234 -9.47 -0.26 40.35
N ILE A 235 -10.53 0.04 39.62
CA ILE A 235 -10.71 1.32 38.92
C ILE A 235 -11.71 2.17 39.69
N LYS A 236 -11.33 3.39 40.03
CA LYS A 236 -12.19 4.34 40.74
C LYS A 236 -12.73 5.43 39.82
N ASP A 237 -11.97 5.76 38.79
CA ASP A 237 -12.30 6.85 37.89
C ASP A 237 -11.75 6.55 36.46
N GLY A 238 -12.41 7.09 35.45
CA GLY A 238 -12.02 6.92 34.06
C GLY A 238 -12.30 8.15 33.21
N LYS A 239 -11.27 8.59 32.48
CA LYS A 239 -11.34 9.69 31.51
C LYS A 239 -11.06 9.17 30.11
N LEU A 240 -11.85 9.63 29.13
CA LEU A 240 -11.68 9.35 27.73
C LEU A 240 -11.36 10.66 26.98
N ILE A 241 -10.28 10.64 26.23
CA ILE A 241 -9.97 11.67 25.25
C ILE A 241 -10.11 11.04 23.87
N ARG A 242 -11.05 11.54 23.07
CA ARG A 242 -11.36 10.96 21.76
C ARG A 242 -11.08 11.95 20.64
N LEU A 243 -10.39 11.50 19.61
CA LEU A 243 -10.33 12.13 18.31
C LEU A 243 -11.07 11.22 17.33
N SER A 244 -12.09 11.73 16.64
CA SER A 244 -12.86 10.94 15.65
C SER A 244 -13.23 11.78 14.45
N ALA A 245 -13.26 11.13 13.30
CA ALA A 245 -13.71 11.69 12.03
C ALA A 245 -14.93 10.89 11.53
N LYS A 246 -15.78 11.51 10.69
CA LYS A 246 -16.91 10.80 10.07
C LYS A 246 -16.43 9.76 9.05
N ASN A 247 -15.26 10.02 8.45
CA ASN A 247 -14.57 9.09 7.55
C ASN A 247 -13.06 9.38 7.59
N GLY A 248 -12.26 8.48 7.01
CA GLY A 248 -10.80 8.60 7.02
C GLY A 248 -10.21 9.70 6.11
N LEU A 249 -11.06 10.48 5.42
CA LEU A 249 -10.65 11.56 4.51
C LEU A 249 -10.92 12.95 5.06
N GLU A 250 -11.54 13.05 6.24
CA GLU A 250 -11.72 14.36 6.89
C GLU A 250 -10.39 14.91 7.40
N GLU A 251 -10.20 16.20 7.25
CA GLU A 251 -8.99 16.92 7.68
C GLU A 251 -9.34 18.29 8.28
N ASN A 252 -8.41 18.82 9.03
CA ASN A 252 -8.44 20.21 9.45
C ASN A 252 -7.82 21.09 8.36
N THR A 253 -8.50 22.15 7.97
CA THR A 253 -8.03 23.12 6.98
C THR A 253 -7.76 24.48 7.62
N ILE A 254 -7.14 25.40 6.89
CA ILE A 254 -6.93 26.78 7.36
C ILE A 254 -8.28 27.45 7.66
N ASP A 255 -9.29 27.19 6.84
CA ASP A 255 -10.64 27.78 7.00
C ASP A 255 -11.48 27.06 8.07
N ASN A 256 -11.16 25.82 8.39
CA ASN A 256 -11.82 25.02 9.44
C ASN A 256 -10.78 24.21 10.26
N PRO A 257 -10.00 24.90 11.12
CA PRO A 257 -8.88 24.27 11.84
C PRO A 257 -9.32 23.35 12.99
N THR A 258 -10.59 23.33 13.33
CA THR A 258 -11.19 22.53 14.40
C THR A 258 -12.27 21.59 13.88
N ASN A 259 -12.22 21.18 12.61
CA ASN A 259 -13.14 20.18 12.06
C ASN A 259 -13.01 18.84 12.81
N ILE A 260 -11.77 18.46 13.14
CA ILE A 260 -11.45 17.31 13.95
C ILE A 260 -10.63 17.79 15.15
N TYR A 261 -11.14 17.59 16.36
CA TYR A 261 -10.47 18.00 17.60
C TYR A 261 -10.72 16.97 18.72
N PRO A 262 -9.83 16.90 19.71
CA PRO A 262 -10.00 16.00 20.86
C PRO A 262 -11.20 16.41 21.72
N VAL A 263 -12.08 15.45 21.99
CA VAL A 263 -13.22 15.62 22.90
C VAL A 263 -12.98 14.80 24.16
N GLU A 264 -13.17 15.42 25.33
CA GLU A 264 -13.04 14.77 26.62
C GLU A 264 -14.41 14.31 27.15
N ASN A 265 -14.45 13.08 27.67
CA ASN A 265 -15.61 12.44 28.28
C ASN A 265 -15.18 11.62 29.50
N TYR A 266 -16.15 11.28 30.35
CA TYR A 266 -15.95 10.30 31.41
C TYR A 266 -16.27 8.90 30.90
N VAL A 267 -15.59 7.91 31.48
CA VAL A 267 -15.81 6.49 31.18
C VAL A 267 -16.60 5.86 32.32
N THR A 268 -17.63 5.11 32.00
CA THR A 268 -18.31 4.29 32.99
C THR A 268 -17.39 3.16 33.43
N THR A 269 -16.99 3.16 34.70
CA THR A 269 -16.05 2.19 35.25
C THR A 269 -16.80 1.10 36.02
N GLU A 270 -16.27 -0.11 35.99
CA GLU A 270 -16.62 -1.23 36.81
C GLU A 270 -15.46 -1.51 37.78
N LYS A 271 -15.65 -2.42 38.75
CA LYS A 271 -14.65 -2.69 39.80
C LYS A 271 -13.22 -2.89 39.25
N ASN A 272 -13.08 -3.67 38.17
CA ASN A 272 -11.78 -3.99 37.59
C ASN A 272 -11.75 -3.69 36.07
N GLY A 273 -12.67 -2.87 35.57
CA GLY A 273 -12.80 -2.67 34.14
C GLY A 273 -13.56 -1.42 33.75
N ALA A 274 -13.70 -1.27 32.44
CA ALA A 274 -14.49 -0.21 31.84
C ALA A 274 -15.07 -0.68 30.51
N THR A 275 -16.23 -0.17 30.16
CA THR A 275 -16.82 -0.37 28.83
C THR A 275 -16.82 0.94 28.09
N VAL A 276 -16.22 0.95 26.89
CA VAL A 276 -16.01 2.18 26.09
C VAL A 276 -16.44 1.94 24.65
N GLU A 277 -17.29 2.80 24.16
CA GLU A 277 -17.63 2.88 22.75
C GLU A 277 -16.44 3.37 21.93
N ILE A 278 -16.09 2.69 20.85
CA ILE A 278 -14.97 2.98 19.97
C ILE A 278 -15.52 3.21 18.55
N PRO A 279 -15.83 4.47 18.17
CA PRO A 279 -16.36 4.78 16.86
C PRO A 279 -15.41 4.39 15.73
N ALA A 280 -15.96 4.23 14.52
CA ALA A 280 -15.17 4.17 13.29
C ALA A 280 -14.22 5.37 13.17
N SER A 281 -13.11 5.21 12.49
CA SER A 281 -12.15 6.30 12.20
C SER A 281 -11.82 7.13 13.46
N SER A 282 -11.41 6.47 14.56
CA SER A 282 -11.18 7.15 15.84
C SER A 282 -9.88 6.72 16.54
N LEU A 283 -9.31 7.67 17.27
CA LEU A 283 -8.26 7.44 18.28
C LEU A 283 -8.83 7.75 19.67
N ASN A 284 -8.75 6.79 20.57
CA ASN A 284 -9.29 6.89 21.92
C ASN A 284 -8.16 6.70 22.92
N ILE A 285 -7.95 7.69 23.78
CA ILE A 285 -7.01 7.64 24.91
C ILE A 285 -7.84 7.52 26.18
N ILE A 286 -7.74 6.38 26.84
CA ILE A 286 -8.52 6.06 28.03
C ILE A 286 -7.56 6.04 29.23
N ARG A 287 -7.82 6.86 30.21
CA ARG A 287 -7.04 6.96 31.45
C ARG A 287 -7.88 6.42 32.60
N LEU A 288 -7.39 5.36 33.25
CA LEU A 288 -8.08 4.66 34.32
C LEU A 288 -7.26 4.75 35.61
N LYS A 289 -7.91 5.21 36.69
CA LYS A 289 -7.27 5.45 38.00
C LYS A 289 -7.87 4.63 39.12
#